data_6b7997290971baea9bb730b6aa755674
#
_entry.id   6b7997290971baea9bb730b6aa755674
#
_cell.length_a   1.000
_cell.length_b   1.000
_cell.length_c   1.000
_cell.angle_alpha   90.00
_cell.angle_beta   90.00
_cell.angle_gamma   90.00
#
_symmetry.space_group_name_H-M   'P 1'
#
loop_
_entity.id
_entity.type
_entity.pdbx_description
1 polymer ?
#
loop_
_entity_poly.entity_id
_entity_poly.type
_entity_poly.pdbx_seq_one_letter_code
_entity_poly.pdbx_strand_id
1 'polypeptide(L)'
;MLFRSVSQSRYRCVNMIYCDILYGTGRNFGDYQDLKPIRSEIESHYLPRLIEMKRVLKQDGSIYLHMDYHIVHWLRCLMDDVFGYKNFVNEIIWCYEKARPTKYSFKRVHDNILFYQKTKNNKFNTQYVKRVRKKDYETNYDGKICPDWWNDIASFGTVMNAPERVNFNTQKPKELIRRMILASTNEGDVVADYYLGSGTTAKVCQELNRNFIGCDLNPKAIEITKARLNGGQ
;
A
#
# COMPACT_ATOMS: atom_id res chain seq x y z
N MET A 1 1.57 -11.50 18.66
CA MET A 1 0.65 -12.65 18.57
C MET A 1 1.35 -13.72 17.74
N LEU A 2 1.73 -14.84 18.36
CA LEU A 2 2.50 -15.92 17.73
C LEU A 2 1.58 -16.71 16.79
N PHE A 3 1.92 -16.78 15.52
CA PHE A 3 1.24 -17.65 14.56
C PHE A 3 1.57 -19.11 14.90
N ARG A 4 0.58 -19.87 15.39
CA ARG A 4 0.71 -21.33 15.55
C ARG A 4 0.64 -22.00 14.18
N SER A 5 1.57 -22.91 13.92
CA SER A 5 1.58 -23.76 12.73
C SER A 5 0.33 -24.64 12.68
N VAL A 6 -0.50 -24.45 11.67
CA VAL A 6 -1.64 -25.33 11.38
C VAL A 6 -1.57 -25.68 9.89
N SER A 7 -1.96 -26.91 9.53
CA SER A 7 -1.74 -27.56 8.24
C SER A 7 -1.91 -26.70 6.99
N GLN A 8 -0.97 -26.81 6.05
CA GLN A 8 -0.74 -25.91 4.90
C GLN A 8 -1.93 -25.64 3.96
N SER A 9 -2.99 -26.43 3.97
CA SER A 9 -4.08 -26.31 2.98
C SER A 9 -5.23 -25.36 3.36
N ARG A 10 -5.37 -24.97 4.64
CA ARG A 10 -6.51 -24.16 5.12
C ARG A 10 -6.31 -22.65 5.18
N TYR A 11 -5.14 -22.12 4.83
CA TYR A 11 -4.77 -20.72 5.16
C TYR A 11 -4.40 -19.82 3.98
N ARG A 12 -4.68 -20.24 2.74
CA ARG A 12 -4.55 -19.35 1.58
C ARG A 12 -5.90 -18.67 1.34
N CYS A 13 -6.18 -17.61 2.12
CA CYS A 13 -7.48 -16.95 2.06
C CYS A 13 -7.40 -15.48 1.61
N VAL A 14 -6.20 -14.89 1.53
CA VAL A 14 -6.01 -13.49 1.20
C VAL A 14 -5.85 -13.31 -0.30
N ASN A 15 -6.69 -12.46 -0.89
CA ASN A 15 -6.64 -12.12 -2.32
C ASN A 15 -5.64 -11.01 -2.60
N MET A 16 -5.55 -10.03 -1.70
CA MET A 16 -4.63 -8.90 -1.82
C MET A 16 -4.05 -8.53 -0.47
N ILE A 17 -2.75 -8.23 -0.43
CA ILE A 17 -2.09 -7.59 0.71
C ILE A 17 -1.68 -6.19 0.29
N TYR A 18 -1.99 -5.19 1.10
CA TYR A 18 -1.40 -3.87 1.06
C TYR A 18 -0.76 -3.58 2.42
N CYS A 19 0.45 -3.03 2.41
CA CYS A 19 1.11 -2.60 3.63
C CYS A 19 1.88 -1.30 3.37
N ASP A 20 1.54 -0.26 4.12
CA ASP A 20 2.33 0.97 4.27
C ASP A 20 3.36 0.73 5.39
N ILE A 21 4.52 0.22 5.01
CA ILE A 21 5.50 -0.33 5.94
C ILE A 21 6.34 0.75 6.62
N LEU A 22 7.20 0.38 7.57
CA LEU A 22 8.18 1.30 8.17
C LEU A 22 9.24 1.66 7.12
N TYR A 23 9.54 2.96 6.99
CA TYR A 23 10.36 3.48 5.89
C TYR A 23 11.88 3.47 6.17
N GLY A 24 12.29 3.02 7.36
CA GLY A 24 13.70 2.97 7.72
C GLY A 24 14.33 4.36 7.89
N THR A 25 13.57 5.34 8.38
CA THR A 25 14.05 6.71 8.61
C THR A 25 14.82 6.86 9.92
N GLY A 26 14.73 5.87 10.81
CA GLY A 26 15.28 5.89 12.16
C GLY A 26 14.60 6.88 13.12
N ARG A 27 13.47 7.48 12.72
CA ARG A 27 12.79 8.52 13.50
C ARG A 27 11.79 7.92 14.47
N ASN A 28 11.60 8.62 15.59
CA ASN A 28 10.47 8.38 16.49
C ASN A 28 9.30 9.29 16.07
N PHE A 29 8.16 8.69 15.74
CA PHE A 29 6.95 9.41 15.34
C PHE A 29 5.96 9.60 16.52
N GLY A 30 6.36 9.22 17.73
CA GLY A 30 5.51 9.24 18.93
C GLY A 30 4.58 8.03 19.02
N ASP A 31 3.87 7.72 17.95
CA ASP A 31 2.99 6.56 17.87
C ASP A 31 3.77 5.24 17.60
N TYR A 32 4.97 5.33 17.00
CA TYR A 32 5.88 4.21 16.77
C TYR A 32 7.33 4.67 16.53
N GLN A 33 8.28 3.77 16.76
CA GLN A 33 9.69 3.92 16.41
C GLN A 33 9.94 3.28 15.04
N ASP A 34 10.46 4.07 14.10
CA ASP A 34 10.84 3.57 12.78
C ASP A 34 12.19 2.81 12.85
N LEU A 35 12.39 1.89 11.91
CA LEU A 35 13.63 1.15 11.76
C LEU A 35 14.79 2.08 11.37
N LYS A 36 16.00 1.74 11.72
CA LYS A 36 17.19 2.43 11.22
C LYS A 36 17.43 2.06 9.75
N PRO A 37 18.02 2.98 8.94
CA PRO A 37 18.37 2.69 7.56
C PRO A 37 19.63 1.82 7.46
N ILE A 38 19.60 0.66 8.08
CA ILE A 38 20.67 -0.35 8.06
C ILE A 38 20.15 -1.58 7.34
N ARG A 39 20.77 -1.93 6.22
CA ARG A 39 20.31 -2.99 5.32
C ARG A 39 20.01 -4.30 6.04
N SER A 40 20.93 -4.77 6.89
CA SER A 40 20.76 -6.03 7.63
C SER A 40 19.59 -6.00 8.61
N GLU A 41 19.32 -4.85 9.26
CA GLU A 41 18.16 -4.69 10.14
C GLU A 41 16.86 -4.73 9.34
N ILE A 42 16.82 -4.03 8.21
CA ILE A 42 15.67 -4.00 7.30
C ILE A 42 15.38 -5.40 6.76
N GLU A 43 16.39 -6.11 6.24
CA GLU A 43 16.22 -7.46 5.70
C GLU A 43 15.79 -8.46 6.79
N SER A 44 16.41 -8.45 7.96
CA SER A 44 16.04 -9.33 9.07
C SER A 44 14.63 -9.08 9.61
N HIS A 45 14.17 -7.82 9.58
CA HIS A 45 12.82 -7.46 9.97
C HIS A 45 11.78 -7.93 8.95
N TYR A 46 12.03 -7.71 7.66
CA TYR A 46 11.00 -7.96 6.64
C TYR A 46 11.01 -9.39 6.09
N LEU A 47 12.15 -10.07 6.02
CA LEU A 47 12.22 -11.41 5.43
C LEU A 47 11.19 -12.40 6.01
N PRO A 48 11.10 -12.63 7.33
CA PRO A 48 10.13 -13.57 7.89
C PRO A 48 8.69 -13.14 7.65
N ARG A 49 8.42 -11.84 7.63
CA ARG A 49 7.09 -11.29 7.37
C ARG A 49 6.67 -11.48 5.92
N LEU A 50 7.55 -11.24 4.97
CA LEU A 50 7.28 -11.44 3.55
C LEU A 50 7.05 -12.91 3.20
N ILE A 51 7.77 -13.82 3.83
CA ILE A 51 7.56 -15.27 3.69
C ILE A 51 6.13 -15.63 4.14
N GLU A 52 5.69 -15.13 5.30
CA GLU A 52 4.34 -15.38 5.81
C GLU A 52 3.26 -14.69 4.97
N MET A 53 3.49 -13.45 4.52
CA MET A 53 2.58 -12.76 3.60
C MET A 53 2.41 -13.55 2.30
N LYS A 54 3.49 -14.06 1.70
CA LYS A 54 3.41 -14.95 0.54
C LYS A 54 2.65 -16.25 0.85
N ARG A 55 2.86 -16.82 2.04
CA ARG A 55 2.20 -18.07 2.45
C ARG A 55 0.68 -17.92 2.47
N VAL A 56 0.16 -16.83 3.05
CA VAL A 56 -1.29 -16.61 3.21
C VAL A 56 -2.00 -16.11 1.96
N LEU A 57 -1.28 -15.57 0.98
CA LEU A 57 -1.84 -15.17 -0.30
C LEU A 57 -2.42 -16.37 -1.06
N LYS A 58 -3.55 -16.18 -1.74
CA LYS A 58 -4.06 -17.09 -2.77
C LYS A 58 -3.10 -17.20 -3.94
N GLN A 59 -3.22 -18.20 -4.79
CA GLN A 59 -2.35 -18.37 -5.95
C GLN A 59 -2.49 -17.24 -6.97
N ASP A 60 -3.69 -16.70 -7.12
CA ASP A 60 -4.02 -15.54 -7.94
C ASP A 60 -3.90 -14.19 -7.18
N GLY A 61 -3.36 -14.23 -5.97
CA GLY A 61 -3.26 -13.07 -5.09
C GLY A 61 -2.07 -12.16 -5.39
N SER A 62 -2.19 -10.92 -4.95
CA SER A 62 -1.24 -9.83 -5.17
C SER A 62 -0.82 -9.17 -3.87
N ILE A 63 0.40 -8.59 -3.86
CA ILE A 63 0.91 -7.80 -2.74
C ILE A 63 1.43 -6.45 -3.23
N TYR A 64 1.10 -5.40 -2.48
CA TYR A 64 1.57 -4.03 -2.65
C TYR A 64 2.31 -3.61 -1.38
N LEU A 65 3.61 -3.36 -1.48
CA LEU A 65 4.42 -2.80 -0.39
C LEU A 65 4.71 -1.35 -0.68
N HIS A 66 4.25 -0.47 0.19
CA HIS A 66 4.39 0.98 0.08
C HIS A 66 5.50 1.47 1.00
N MET A 67 6.44 2.22 0.45
CA MET A 67 7.59 2.80 1.14
C MET A 67 8.13 4.00 0.36
N ASP A 68 9.13 4.68 0.90
CA ASP A 68 9.85 5.71 0.18
C ASP A 68 11.23 5.23 -0.29
N TYR A 69 12.02 6.18 -0.81
CA TYR A 69 13.34 5.93 -1.39
C TYR A 69 14.38 5.36 -0.41
N HIS A 70 14.18 5.44 0.92
CA HIS A 70 15.20 5.00 1.89
C HIS A 70 15.49 3.51 1.77
N ILE A 71 14.46 2.68 1.60
CA ILE A 71 14.59 1.22 1.67
C ILE A 71 14.08 0.49 0.43
N VAL A 72 13.46 1.16 -0.54
CA VAL A 72 12.83 0.50 -1.69
C VAL A 72 13.77 -0.43 -2.44
N HIS A 73 15.02 -0.04 -2.62
CA HIS A 73 16.03 -0.83 -3.34
C HIS A 73 16.41 -2.13 -2.61
N TRP A 74 16.46 -2.13 -1.26
CA TRP A 74 16.69 -3.35 -0.47
C TRP A 74 15.45 -4.26 -0.48
N LEU A 75 14.28 -3.65 -0.29
CA LEU A 75 13.01 -4.38 -0.30
C LEU A 75 12.71 -4.96 -1.69
N ARG A 76 13.11 -4.29 -2.78
CA ARG A 76 12.97 -4.84 -4.11
C ARG A 76 13.78 -6.14 -4.27
N CYS A 77 15.04 -6.16 -3.87
CA CYS A 77 15.86 -7.37 -3.89
C CYS A 77 15.25 -8.48 -3.03
N LEU A 78 14.85 -8.13 -1.80
CA LEU A 78 14.24 -9.09 -0.87
C LEU A 78 12.91 -9.68 -1.39
N MET A 79 12.10 -8.86 -2.04
CA MET A 79 10.86 -9.31 -2.70
C MET A 79 11.15 -10.22 -3.89
N ASP A 80 12.20 -9.95 -4.67
CA ASP A 80 12.64 -10.83 -5.76
C ASP A 80 13.06 -12.20 -5.22
N ASP A 81 13.78 -12.25 -4.08
CA ASP A 81 14.18 -13.50 -3.43
C ASP A 81 12.97 -14.28 -2.90
N VAL A 82 12.03 -13.59 -2.24
CA VAL A 82 10.86 -14.23 -1.64
C VAL A 82 9.80 -14.60 -2.68
N PHE A 83 9.38 -13.68 -3.54
CA PHE A 83 8.29 -13.87 -4.50
C PHE A 83 8.77 -14.44 -5.82
N GLY A 84 10.02 -14.21 -6.17
CA GLY A 84 10.65 -14.54 -7.45
C GLY A 84 10.62 -13.33 -8.41
N TYR A 85 11.76 -13.01 -9.01
CA TYR A 85 11.92 -11.88 -9.96
C TYR A 85 10.84 -11.86 -11.05
N LYS A 86 10.47 -13.02 -11.61
CA LYS A 86 9.45 -13.14 -12.66
C LYS A 86 8.02 -12.76 -12.20
N ASN A 87 7.79 -12.68 -10.89
CA ASN A 87 6.50 -12.32 -10.31
C ASN A 87 6.39 -10.83 -9.94
N PHE A 88 7.43 -10.06 -10.19
CA PHE A 88 7.36 -8.60 -10.19
C PHE A 88 6.43 -8.12 -11.31
N VAL A 89 5.54 -7.20 -10.98
CA VAL A 89 4.57 -6.61 -11.94
C VAL A 89 4.97 -5.18 -12.25
N ASN A 90 4.93 -4.28 -11.25
CA ASN A 90 5.28 -2.87 -11.40
C ASN A 90 5.99 -2.33 -10.16
N GLU A 91 6.80 -1.31 -10.34
CA GLU A 91 7.10 -0.31 -9.34
C GLU A 91 6.21 0.90 -9.63
N ILE A 92 5.23 1.14 -8.77
CA ILE A 92 4.31 2.26 -8.91
C ILE A 92 4.91 3.45 -8.18
N ILE A 93 5.00 4.59 -8.86
CA ILE A 93 5.51 5.84 -8.33
C ILE A 93 4.34 6.77 -8.02
N TRP A 94 4.02 6.92 -6.73
CA TRP A 94 3.01 7.88 -6.30
C TRP A 94 3.64 9.24 -6.07
N CYS A 95 3.35 10.19 -6.96
CA CYS A 95 3.89 11.55 -6.95
C CYS A 95 2.94 12.50 -6.21
N TYR A 96 3.52 13.37 -5.39
CA TYR A 96 2.77 14.39 -4.65
C TYR A 96 3.61 15.66 -4.43
N GLU A 97 2.94 16.77 -4.15
CA GLU A 97 3.61 18.03 -3.86
C GLU A 97 4.02 18.15 -2.39
N LYS A 98 5.20 18.75 -2.14
CA LYS A 98 5.68 19.15 -0.81
C LYS A 98 6.15 20.59 -0.83
N ALA A 99 5.79 21.36 0.19
CA ALA A 99 6.10 22.80 0.23
C ALA A 99 7.59 23.12 0.44
N ARG A 100 8.38 22.22 1.06
CA ARG A 100 9.76 22.55 1.44
C ARG A 100 10.70 22.48 0.23
N PRO A 101 11.38 23.62 -0.12
CA PRO A 101 12.40 23.63 -1.16
C PRO A 101 13.66 22.89 -0.69
N THR A 102 14.44 22.39 -1.65
CA THR A 102 15.79 21.87 -1.42
C THR A 102 16.80 22.74 -2.20
N LYS A 103 17.97 23.00 -1.60
CA LYS A 103 19.00 23.84 -2.23
C LYS A 103 20.03 23.01 -2.99
N TYR A 104 20.31 21.78 -2.53
CA TYR A 104 21.44 20.97 -3.00
C TYR A 104 21.04 19.66 -3.67
N SER A 105 19.74 19.44 -3.90
CA SER A 105 19.23 18.21 -4.54
C SER A 105 17.90 18.49 -5.21
N PHE A 106 17.49 17.57 -6.11
CA PHE A 106 16.12 17.57 -6.58
C PHE A 106 15.15 17.25 -5.44
N LYS A 107 13.98 17.89 -5.45
CA LYS A 107 12.93 17.72 -4.47
C LYS A 107 12.39 16.29 -4.53
N ARG A 108 12.41 15.58 -3.41
CA ARG A 108 11.84 14.23 -3.30
C ARG A 108 10.36 14.35 -3.01
N VAL A 109 9.52 14.02 -3.98
CA VAL A 109 8.08 14.20 -3.97
C VAL A 109 7.33 12.98 -4.47
N HIS A 110 7.81 11.80 -4.10
CA HIS A 110 7.16 10.53 -4.40
C HIS A 110 7.42 9.48 -3.33
N ASP A 111 6.53 8.51 -3.27
CA ASP A 111 6.71 7.23 -2.62
C ASP A 111 6.68 6.12 -3.67
N ASN A 112 7.24 4.96 -3.32
CA ASN A 112 7.31 3.78 -4.17
C ASN A 112 6.34 2.71 -3.65
N ILE A 113 5.63 2.05 -4.55
CA ILE A 113 4.79 0.90 -4.22
C ILE A 113 5.23 -0.27 -5.09
N LEU A 114 5.85 -1.28 -4.46
CA LEU A 114 6.27 -2.50 -5.14
C LEU A 114 5.06 -3.42 -5.30
N PHE A 115 4.68 -3.71 -6.53
CA PHE A 115 3.60 -4.61 -6.87
C PHE A 115 4.13 -5.95 -7.34
N TYR A 116 3.80 -7.01 -6.59
CA TYR A 116 4.12 -8.38 -6.93
C TYR A 116 2.85 -9.24 -6.99
N GLN A 117 2.86 -10.23 -7.85
CA GLN A 117 1.89 -11.33 -7.89
C GLN A 117 2.48 -12.58 -7.22
N LYS A 118 1.63 -13.45 -6.66
CA LYS A 118 2.11 -14.73 -6.13
C LYS A 118 2.49 -15.71 -7.22
N THR A 119 1.70 -15.77 -8.29
CA THR A 119 1.95 -16.54 -9.52
C THR A 119 1.54 -15.69 -10.73
N LYS A 120 1.88 -16.13 -11.95
CA LYS A 120 1.53 -15.40 -13.19
C LYS A 120 0.02 -15.31 -13.49
N ASN A 121 -0.82 -15.89 -12.66
CA ASN A 121 -2.28 -15.90 -12.84
C ASN A 121 -2.98 -14.90 -11.90
N ASN A 122 -2.33 -13.79 -11.56
CA ASN A 122 -2.93 -12.79 -10.68
C ASN A 122 -4.19 -12.19 -11.28
N LYS A 123 -5.15 -11.89 -10.40
CA LYS A 123 -6.31 -11.09 -10.75
C LYS A 123 -5.88 -9.65 -10.99
N PHE A 124 -6.21 -9.09 -12.15
CA PHE A 124 -5.95 -7.69 -12.47
C PHE A 124 -7.10 -7.08 -13.29
N ASN A 125 -7.79 -6.12 -12.70
CA ASN A 125 -8.83 -5.34 -13.34
C ASN A 125 -8.22 -4.02 -13.83
N THR A 126 -8.19 -3.78 -15.13
CA THR A 126 -7.61 -2.57 -15.72
C THR A 126 -8.23 -1.31 -15.12
N GLN A 127 -7.37 -0.41 -14.65
CA GLN A 127 -7.77 0.87 -14.10
C GLN A 127 -7.63 1.98 -15.15
N TYR A 128 -8.54 2.95 -15.11
CA TYR A 128 -8.53 4.08 -16.03
C TYR A 128 -8.45 5.39 -15.25
N VAL A 129 -7.67 6.34 -15.76
CA VAL A 129 -7.54 7.69 -15.21
C VAL A 129 -7.94 8.73 -16.23
N LYS A 130 -8.38 9.90 -15.75
CA LYS A 130 -8.81 11.01 -16.60
C LYS A 130 -7.67 11.42 -17.56
N ARG A 131 -7.97 11.53 -18.83
CA ARG A 131 -7.04 12.03 -19.84
C ARG A 131 -6.95 13.56 -19.71
N VAL A 132 -5.76 14.10 -19.43
CA VAL A 132 -5.51 15.54 -19.58
C VAL A 132 -5.29 15.80 -21.06
N ARG A 133 -6.26 16.38 -21.76
CA ARG A 133 -6.18 16.68 -23.20
C ARG A 133 -5.33 17.94 -23.42
N LYS A 134 -4.41 17.89 -24.39
CA LYS A 134 -4.03 19.08 -25.15
C LYS A 134 -5.23 19.50 -26.01
N LYS A 135 -5.42 20.79 -26.16
CA LYS A 135 -6.65 21.50 -26.60
C LYS A 135 -7.34 21.05 -27.91
N ASP A 136 -6.78 20.14 -28.70
CA ASP A 136 -7.17 20.00 -30.11
C ASP A 136 -7.60 18.58 -30.60
N TYR A 137 -7.85 17.62 -29.69
CA TYR A 137 -8.35 16.32 -30.13
C TYR A 137 -9.58 15.87 -29.33
N GLU A 138 -10.75 16.00 -29.94
CA GLU A 138 -11.97 15.31 -29.52
C GLU A 138 -11.83 13.82 -29.82
N THR A 139 -11.51 13.03 -28.82
CA THR A 139 -11.66 11.57 -28.91
C THR A 139 -12.64 11.11 -27.84
N ASN A 140 -13.61 10.28 -28.23
CA ASN A 140 -14.74 9.79 -27.44
C ASN A 140 -14.36 8.78 -26.33
N TYR A 141 -13.15 8.84 -25.75
CA TYR A 141 -12.74 7.95 -24.67
C TYR A 141 -12.62 8.72 -23.36
N ASP A 142 -13.45 8.33 -22.39
CA ASP A 142 -13.52 8.95 -21.06
C ASP A 142 -12.29 8.72 -20.16
N GLY A 143 -11.27 8.00 -20.62
CA GLY A 143 -10.07 7.71 -19.84
C GLY A 143 -8.90 7.18 -20.66
N LYS A 144 -7.74 7.13 -20.02
CA LYS A 144 -6.57 6.37 -20.47
C LYS A 144 -6.25 5.27 -19.44
N ILE A 145 -5.66 4.16 -19.87
CA ILE A 145 -5.14 3.13 -18.95
C ILE A 145 -4.21 3.81 -17.95
N CYS A 146 -4.42 3.50 -16.67
CA CYS A 146 -3.63 4.06 -15.58
C CYS A 146 -2.16 3.64 -15.75
N PRO A 147 -1.22 4.60 -15.84
CA PRO A 147 0.21 4.28 -15.87
C PRO A 147 0.69 3.86 -14.48
N ASP A 148 1.94 3.45 -14.37
CA ASP A 148 2.60 3.13 -13.10
C ASP A 148 3.19 4.35 -12.36
N TRP A 149 3.02 5.55 -12.87
CA TRP A 149 3.30 6.80 -12.17
C TRP A 149 2.00 7.57 -11.93
N TRP A 150 1.69 7.83 -10.64
CA TRP A 150 0.41 8.40 -10.20
C TRP A 150 0.61 9.80 -9.64
N ASN A 151 0.21 10.81 -10.38
CA ASN A 151 0.27 12.23 -9.98
C ASN A 151 -1.12 12.87 -9.83
N ASP A 152 -2.16 12.07 -9.95
CA ASP A 152 -3.57 12.48 -9.90
C ASP A 152 -4.21 12.27 -8.53
N ILE A 153 -3.44 11.73 -7.56
CA ILE A 153 -3.88 11.50 -6.18
C ILE A 153 -3.07 12.41 -5.25
N ALA A 154 -3.73 13.40 -4.66
CA ALA A 154 -3.09 14.33 -3.74
C ALA A 154 -2.75 13.67 -2.40
N SER A 155 -1.62 14.06 -1.78
CA SER A 155 -1.29 13.67 -0.41
C SER A 155 -1.94 14.61 0.61
N PHE A 156 -2.09 14.16 1.86
CA PHE A 156 -2.56 15.05 2.95
C PHE A 156 -1.58 16.17 3.31
N GLY A 157 -0.34 16.10 2.86
CA GLY A 157 0.60 17.21 2.92
C GLY A 157 0.25 18.35 1.95
N THR A 158 -0.50 18.05 0.88
CA THR A 158 -0.98 18.99 -0.12
C THR A 158 -2.39 19.49 0.22
N VAL A 159 -3.28 18.58 0.67
CA VAL A 159 -4.70 18.88 0.99
C VAL A 159 -4.91 18.70 2.49
N MET A 160 -4.57 19.73 3.27
CA MET A 160 -4.62 19.67 4.73
C MET A 160 -6.03 19.51 5.31
N ASN A 161 -7.06 20.02 4.64
CA ASN A 161 -8.46 20.02 5.08
C ASN A 161 -9.32 18.93 4.42
N ALA A 162 -8.71 17.83 3.95
CA ALA A 162 -9.48 16.75 3.35
C ALA A 162 -10.49 16.16 4.36
N PRO A 163 -11.78 16.00 4.00
CA PRO A 163 -12.83 15.52 4.93
C PRO A 163 -12.56 14.12 5.50
N GLU A 164 -11.78 13.31 4.80
CA GLU A 164 -11.42 11.96 5.23
C GLU A 164 -10.24 11.90 6.21
N ARG A 165 -9.66 13.06 6.55
CA ARG A 165 -8.48 13.14 7.41
C ARG A 165 -8.86 12.86 8.85
N VAL A 166 -8.17 11.90 9.48
CA VAL A 166 -8.21 11.65 10.92
C VAL A 166 -6.89 12.10 11.56
N ASN A 167 -6.86 12.30 12.86
CA ASN A 167 -5.65 12.73 13.59
C ASN A 167 -4.63 11.57 13.71
N PHE A 168 -4.12 11.14 12.56
CA PHE A 168 -3.06 10.13 12.46
C PHE A 168 -2.01 10.58 11.45
N ASN A 169 -0.75 10.71 11.89
CA ASN A 169 0.30 11.41 11.17
C ASN A 169 0.66 10.80 9.81
N THR A 170 0.51 9.50 9.64
CA THR A 170 0.93 8.73 8.44
C THR A 170 -0.24 8.25 7.60
N GLN A 171 -1.43 8.83 7.80
CA GLN A 171 -2.62 8.45 7.03
C GLN A 171 -2.40 8.61 5.53
N LYS A 172 -2.79 7.60 4.76
CA LYS A 172 -2.81 7.65 3.30
C LYS A 172 -4.21 8.00 2.76
N PRO A 173 -4.31 8.66 1.59
CA PRO A 173 -5.59 8.97 0.95
C PRO A 173 -6.35 7.70 0.58
N LYS A 174 -7.67 7.69 0.75
CA LYS A 174 -8.53 6.56 0.36
C LYS A 174 -8.41 6.20 -1.12
N GLU A 175 -8.30 7.19 -2.00
CA GLU A 175 -8.21 6.97 -3.45
C GLU A 175 -6.97 6.17 -3.84
N LEU A 176 -5.83 6.37 -3.14
CA LEU A 176 -4.62 5.59 -3.35
C LEU A 176 -4.86 4.10 -3.11
N ILE A 177 -5.49 3.78 -1.98
CA ILE A 177 -5.80 2.40 -1.58
C ILE A 177 -6.93 1.82 -2.45
N ARG A 178 -7.94 2.62 -2.77
CA ARG A 178 -9.08 2.25 -3.62
C ARG A 178 -8.61 1.74 -4.98
N ARG A 179 -7.69 2.45 -5.63
CA ARG A 179 -7.15 2.07 -6.94
C ARG A 179 -6.50 0.68 -6.93
N MET A 180 -5.67 0.40 -5.92
CA MET A 180 -5.03 -0.91 -5.77
C MET A 180 -6.03 -2.03 -5.46
N ILE A 181 -6.99 -1.77 -4.56
CA ILE A 181 -8.03 -2.75 -4.21
C ILE A 181 -8.90 -3.08 -5.44
N LEU A 182 -9.35 -2.08 -6.18
CA LEU A 182 -10.13 -2.29 -7.41
C LEU A 182 -9.34 -3.06 -8.47
N ALA A 183 -8.04 -2.75 -8.62
CA ALA A 183 -7.18 -3.44 -9.58
C ALA A 183 -7.00 -4.93 -9.28
N SER A 184 -6.91 -5.32 -8.01
CA SER A 184 -6.50 -6.68 -7.63
C SER A 184 -7.56 -7.51 -6.93
N THR A 185 -8.79 -7.00 -6.77
CA THR A 185 -9.88 -7.72 -6.07
C THR A 185 -11.24 -7.49 -6.71
N ASN A 186 -12.17 -8.41 -6.41
CA ASN A 186 -13.60 -8.28 -6.66
C ASN A 186 -14.36 -8.18 -5.34
N GLU A 187 -15.67 -7.88 -5.38
CA GLU A 187 -16.53 -7.92 -4.20
C GLU A 187 -16.47 -9.27 -3.50
N GLY A 188 -16.47 -9.25 -2.16
CA GLY A 188 -16.33 -10.43 -1.32
C GLY A 188 -14.91 -10.98 -1.18
N ASP A 189 -13.93 -10.50 -1.97
CA ASP A 189 -12.53 -10.89 -1.81
C ASP A 189 -11.95 -10.37 -0.48
N VAL A 190 -10.91 -11.04 0.02
CA VAL A 190 -10.24 -10.71 1.28
C VAL A 190 -9.01 -9.86 1.03
N VAL A 191 -8.97 -8.68 1.61
CA VAL A 191 -7.81 -7.77 1.63
C VAL A 191 -7.18 -7.81 3.02
N ALA A 192 -5.85 -7.87 3.09
CA ALA A 192 -5.12 -7.81 4.35
C ALA A 192 -4.18 -6.61 4.41
N ASP A 193 -4.08 -5.99 5.60
CA ASP A 193 -3.13 -4.92 5.92
C ASP A 193 -2.52 -5.19 7.30
N TYR A 194 -1.22 -5.49 7.31
CA TYR A 194 -0.48 -5.83 8.53
C TYR A 194 0.26 -4.63 9.15
N TYR A 195 0.07 -3.42 8.57
CA TYR A 195 0.56 -2.13 9.05
C TYR A 195 -0.61 -1.12 8.99
N LEU A 196 -1.69 -1.46 9.66
CA LEU A 196 -3.03 -0.87 9.48
C LEU A 196 -3.10 0.65 9.68
N GLY A 197 -2.29 1.20 10.61
CA GLY A 197 -2.27 2.63 10.91
C GLY A 197 -3.66 3.19 11.22
N SER A 198 -4.04 4.23 10.49
CA SER A 198 -5.36 4.88 10.64
C SER A 198 -6.55 4.10 10.10
N GLY A 199 -6.35 2.89 9.56
CA GLY A 199 -7.41 2.03 9.03
C GLY A 199 -7.99 2.47 7.68
N THR A 200 -7.22 3.18 6.86
CA THR A 200 -7.68 3.59 5.52
C THR A 200 -8.03 2.39 4.65
N THR A 201 -7.21 1.33 4.69
CA THR A 201 -7.47 0.08 3.97
C THR A 201 -8.78 -0.57 4.39
N ALA A 202 -9.03 -0.66 5.72
CA ALA A 202 -10.27 -1.20 6.26
C ALA A 202 -11.50 -0.42 5.80
N LYS A 203 -11.42 0.92 5.85
CA LYS A 203 -12.53 1.79 5.42
C LYS A 203 -12.82 1.64 3.93
N VAL A 204 -11.80 1.60 3.08
CA VAL A 204 -11.98 1.38 1.64
C VAL A 204 -12.55 -0.01 1.36
N CYS A 205 -12.12 -1.04 2.08
CA CYS A 205 -12.71 -2.38 1.96
C CYS A 205 -14.20 -2.38 2.28
N GLN A 206 -14.61 -1.71 3.37
CA GLN A 206 -16.01 -1.54 3.74
C GLN A 206 -16.82 -0.85 2.62
N GLU A 207 -16.29 0.27 2.08
CA GLU A 207 -16.94 1.03 1.01
C GLU A 207 -17.08 0.23 -0.31
N LEU A 208 -16.19 -0.73 -0.55
CA LEU A 208 -16.13 -1.53 -1.77
C LEU A 208 -16.71 -2.94 -1.61
N ASN A 209 -17.33 -3.29 -0.48
CA ASN A 209 -17.82 -4.64 -0.17
C ASN A 209 -16.73 -5.72 -0.24
N ARG A 210 -15.51 -5.42 0.25
CA ARG A 210 -14.43 -6.40 0.43
C ARG A 210 -14.37 -6.82 1.89
N ASN A 211 -14.03 -8.10 2.12
CA ASN A 211 -13.67 -8.57 3.45
C ASN A 211 -12.28 -8.04 3.83
N PHE A 212 -12.05 -7.82 5.11
CA PHE A 212 -10.84 -7.20 5.60
C PHE A 212 -10.23 -7.96 6.77
N ILE A 213 -8.90 -8.06 6.77
CA ILE A 213 -8.08 -8.55 7.88
C ILE A 213 -6.99 -7.51 8.11
N GLY A 214 -6.83 -7.04 9.36
CA GLY A 214 -5.77 -6.09 9.67
C GLY A 214 -5.24 -6.23 11.08
N CYS A 215 -4.01 -5.78 11.27
CA CYS A 215 -3.40 -5.64 12.58
C CYS A 215 -2.48 -4.43 12.63
N ASP A 216 -2.24 -3.96 13.82
CA ASP A 216 -1.25 -2.93 14.13
C ASP A 216 -0.67 -3.21 15.52
N LEU A 217 0.57 -2.79 15.76
CA LEU A 217 1.19 -2.88 17.08
C LEU A 217 0.67 -1.80 18.02
N ASN A 218 0.20 -0.67 17.46
CA ASN A 218 -0.33 0.45 18.23
C ASN A 218 -1.82 0.25 18.52
N PRO A 219 -2.22 0.10 19.81
CA PRO A 219 -3.64 -0.04 20.17
C PRO A 219 -4.51 1.14 19.69
N LYS A 220 -3.96 2.37 19.70
CA LYS A 220 -4.66 3.57 19.22
C LYS A 220 -5.03 3.48 17.73
N ALA A 221 -4.18 2.86 16.90
CA ALA A 221 -4.49 2.60 15.50
C ALA A 221 -5.75 1.71 15.36
N ILE A 222 -5.86 0.68 16.18
CA ILE A 222 -7.02 -0.21 16.22
C ILE A 222 -8.29 0.52 16.68
N GLU A 223 -8.19 1.39 17.69
CA GLU A 223 -9.34 2.20 18.17
C GLU A 223 -9.82 3.16 17.09
N ILE A 224 -8.92 3.90 16.44
CA ILE A 224 -9.23 4.80 15.32
C ILE A 224 -9.91 4.03 14.19
N THR A 225 -9.37 2.87 13.82
CA THR A 225 -9.96 2.03 12.78
C THR A 225 -11.39 1.60 13.13
N LYS A 226 -11.62 1.12 14.35
CA LYS A 226 -12.97 0.72 14.81
C LYS A 226 -13.94 1.89 14.77
N ALA A 227 -13.53 3.08 15.23
CA ALA A 227 -14.36 4.28 15.16
C ALA A 227 -14.73 4.63 13.71
N ARG A 228 -13.77 4.62 12.79
CA ARG A 228 -14.03 4.89 11.36
C ARG A 228 -14.98 3.88 10.70
N LEU A 229 -14.89 2.61 11.07
CA LEU A 229 -15.78 1.57 10.53
C LEU A 229 -17.22 1.69 11.06
N ASN A 230 -17.39 2.20 12.28
CA ASN A 230 -18.70 2.39 12.94
C ASN A 230 -19.36 3.74 12.61
N GLY A 231 -18.86 4.49 11.61
CA GLY A 231 -19.43 5.77 11.21
C GLY A 231 -18.90 6.99 11.98
N GLY A 232 -17.93 6.82 12.86
CA GLY A 232 -17.14 7.91 13.44
C GLY A 232 -16.23 8.53 12.37
N GLN A 233 -16.16 9.86 12.33
CA GLN A 233 -15.19 10.61 11.51
C GLN A 233 -13.80 10.46 12.08
#